data_27fddb359bb39aee7051bc4733d02dcc
#
_entry.id   27fddb359bb39aee7051bc4733d02dcc
#
_cell.length_a   1.000
_cell.length_b   1.000
_cell.length_c   1.000
_cell.angle_alpha   90.00
_cell.angle_beta   90.00
_cell.angle_gamma   90.00
#
_symmetry.space_group_name_H-M   'P 1'
#
loop_
_entity.id
_entity.type
_entity.pdbx_description
1 polymer ?
#
loop_
_entity_poly.entity_id
_entity_poly.type
_entity_poly.pdbx_seq_one_letter_code
_entity_poly.pdbx_strand_id
1 'polypeptide(L)'
;MVAENEINLSITGMHCAACVARIENTVKKLDGVDSVKVNLLTEKANVAVAEGGPTQEDIIQAITNIGFGVAELQDTGIPTIDTEAKQKHDAELKSLMTKVIIAACMAVPMMLNMAFHRMGYGAIPVWGEFLMATVAQFGPGLVFYKNAWAAVRSGALTMDVLVVMGTTVAYLFSTYNMIFRPVLGHVGIYFETSAWLVTFILLGRYLEARAKGRTSEAIEKLIGLQAHTAHVLRDGAFVDVPLDQVEHDDVLEVRSGEKVPVDGTVLSGASTVDESMLTGESMPVEKSVDSPVVGSTLNLTGTFTMKAEKIGGETVLAKIVKVVEQAQTS
;
A
#
# COMPACT_ATOMS: atom_id res chain seq x y z
N MET A 1 -22.96 9.95 23.52
CA MET A 1 -21.77 9.65 22.71
C MET A 1 -21.77 8.13 22.56
N VAL A 2 -22.21 7.64 21.43
CA VAL A 2 -22.25 6.21 21.10
C VAL A 2 -20.80 5.83 20.83
N ALA A 3 -20.30 4.78 21.49
CA ALA A 3 -19.00 4.20 21.15
C ALA A 3 -19.14 3.59 19.76
N GLU A 4 -18.72 4.30 18.74
CA GLU A 4 -18.61 3.78 17.38
C GLU A 4 -17.50 2.73 17.40
N ASN A 5 -17.84 1.48 17.17
CA ASN A 5 -16.86 0.45 16.87
C ASN A 5 -16.30 0.73 15.48
N GLU A 6 -15.15 1.37 15.41
CA GLU A 6 -14.44 1.57 14.15
C GLU A 6 -13.62 0.31 13.79
N ILE A 7 -13.93 -0.29 12.65
CA ILE A 7 -13.21 -1.43 12.11
C ILE A 7 -12.26 -0.93 11.02
N ASN A 8 -10.96 -1.15 11.20
CA ASN A 8 -9.92 -0.78 10.26
C ASN A 8 -9.43 -2.01 9.49
N LEU A 9 -9.51 -1.96 8.16
CA LEU A 9 -9.15 -3.06 7.29
C LEU A 9 -8.14 -2.60 6.23
N SER A 10 -7.16 -3.45 5.90
CA SER A 10 -6.31 -3.27 4.73
C SER A 10 -6.92 -3.99 3.53
N ILE A 11 -7.09 -3.29 2.41
CA ILE A 11 -7.75 -3.83 1.21
C ILE A 11 -6.78 -3.83 0.03
N THR A 12 -6.48 -5.00 -0.50
CA THR A 12 -5.59 -5.16 -1.65
C THR A 12 -6.37 -5.33 -2.95
N GLY A 13 -5.77 -4.93 -4.08
CA GLY A 13 -6.39 -5.07 -5.41
C GLY A 13 -7.21 -3.88 -5.87
N MET A 14 -7.14 -2.75 -5.15
CA MET A 14 -7.76 -1.50 -5.57
C MET A 14 -6.85 -0.73 -6.53
N HIS A 15 -7.36 -0.39 -7.72
CA HIS A 15 -6.57 0.31 -8.74
C HIS A 15 -7.23 1.58 -9.28
N CYS A 16 -8.46 1.91 -8.86
CA CYS A 16 -9.17 3.07 -9.37
C CYS A 16 -10.30 3.51 -8.43
N ALA A 17 -10.77 4.75 -8.59
CA ALA A 17 -11.89 5.29 -7.83
C ALA A 17 -13.19 4.44 -7.95
N ALA A 18 -13.38 3.75 -9.06
CA ALA A 18 -14.54 2.84 -9.23
C ALA A 18 -14.44 1.62 -8.29
N CYS A 19 -13.21 1.15 -7.97
CA CYS A 19 -13.00 0.09 -6.99
C CYS A 19 -13.39 0.56 -5.58
N VAL A 20 -12.97 1.76 -5.21
CA VAL A 20 -13.35 2.40 -3.94
C VAL A 20 -14.86 2.50 -3.80
N ALA A 21 -15.51 3.13 -4.76
CA ALA A 21 -16.98 3.28 -4.76
C ALA A 21 -17.72 1.94 -4.66
N ARG A 22 -17.15 0.89 -5.30
CA ARG A 22 -17.73 -0.45 -5.25
C ARG A 22 -17.64 -1.08 -3.87
N ILE A 23 -16.50 -0.96 -3.19
CA ILE A 23 -16.32 -1.45 -1.82
C ILE A 23 -17.24 -0.68 -0.89
N GLU A 24 -17.23 0.66 -0.93
CA GLU A 24 -18.09 1.49 -0.10
C GLU A 24 -19.58 1.17 -0.28
N ASN A 25 -20.03 1.04 -1.53
CA ASN A 25 -21.42 0.69 -1.83
C ASN A 25 -21.79 -0.74 -1.39
N THR A 26 -20.84 -1.67 -1.36
CA THR A 26 -21.10 -3.04 -0.91
C THR A 26 -21.21 -3.11 0.60
N VAL A 27 -20.26 -2.51 1.30
CA VAL A 27 -20.22 -2.51 2.77
C VAL A 27 -21.36 -1.66 3.34
N LYS A 28 -21.72 -0.54 2.70
CA LYS A 28 -22.84 0.33 3.09
C LYS A 28 -24.21 -0.34 3.01
N LYS A 29 -24.34 -1.46 2.27
CA LYS A 29 -25.58 -2.24 2.17
C LYS A 29 -25.77 -3.23 3.31
N LEU A 30 -24.75 -3.43 4.13
CA LEU A 30 -24.85 -4.28 5.31
C LEU A 30 -25.64 -3.52 6.38
N ASP A 31 -26.66 -4.15 6.96
CA ASP A 31 -27.47 -3.58 8.00
C ASP A 31 -26.64 -3.30 9.26
N GLY A 32 -26.67 -2.09 9.80
CA GLY A 32 -25.91 -1.67 10.98
C GLY A 32 -24.54 -1.05 10.66
N VAL A 33 -24.24 -0.74 9.40
CA VAL A 33 -23.08 0.09 9.03
C VAL A 33 -23.47 1.56 8.96
N ASP A 34 -22.88 2.39 9.82
CA ASP A 34 -23.14 3.82 9.88
C ASP A 34 -22.38 4.60 8.81
N SER A 35 -21.10 4.32 8.67
CA SER A 35 -20.27 4.96 7.65
C SER A 35 -19.15 4.05 7.16
N VAL A 36 -18.76 4.26 5.89
CA VAL A 36 -17.63 3.58 5.26
C VAL A 36 -16.80 4.61 4.52
N LYS A 37 -15.51 4.61 4.77
CA LYS A 37 -14.54 5.42 4.06
C LYS A 37 -13.40 4.52 3.59
N VAL A 38 -13.20 4.46 2.27
CA VAL A 38 -12.13 3.66 1.67
C VAL A 38 -11.12 4.59 1.01
N ASN A 39 -9.87 4.38 1.31
CA ASN A 39 -8.77 5.14 0.75
C ASN A 39 -7.99 4.32 -0.27
N LEU A 40 -7.90 4.82 -1.49
CA LEU A 40 -7.17 4.17 -2.58
C LEU A 40 -5.64 4.23 -2.40
N LEU A 41 -5.12 5.29 -1.79
CA LEU A 41 -3.66 5.50 -1.67
C LEU A 41 -3.05 4.68 -0.54
N THR A 42 -3.73 4.64 0.61
CA THR A 42 -3.27 3.87 1.78
C THR A 42 -3.78 2.44 1.77
N GLU A 43 -4.67 2.10 0.83
CA GLU A 43 -5.32 0.78 0.74
C GLU A 43 -6.04 0.37 2.03
N LYS A 44 -6.51 1.36 2.81
CA LYS A 44 -7.22 1.15 4.07
C LYS A 44 -8.71 1.48 3.92
N ALA A 45 -9.55 0.72 4.62
CA ALA A 45 -10.96 1.02 4.82
C ALA A 45 -11.22 1.22 6.31
N ASN A 46 -11.95 2.29 6.63
CA ASN A 46 -12.48 2.56 7.97
C ASN A 46 -14.00 2.41 7.90
N VAL A 47 -14.54 1.51 8.72
CA VAL A 47 -15.97 1.19 8.78
C VAL A 47 -16.47 1.44 10.19
N ALA A 48 -17.41 2.39 10.34
CA ALA A 48 -18.10 2.63 11.60
C ALA A 48 -19.36 1.75 11.65
N VAL A 49 -19.52 1.00 12.74
CA VAL A 49 -20.58 0.01 12.91
C VAL A 49 -21.37 0.32 14.18
N ALA A 50 -22.72 0.31 14.07
CA ALA A 50 -23.61 0.47 15.20
C ALA A 50 -23.55 -0.71 16.18
N GLU A 51 -24.01 -0.53 17.42
CA GLU A 51 -24.15 -1.63 18.37
C GLU A 51 -25.06 -2.75 17.80
N GLY A 52 -24.53 -3.96 17.69
CA GLY A 52 -25.24 -5.09 17.09
C GLY A 52 -25.19 -5.17 15.55
N GLY A 53 -24.37 -4.33 14.91
CA GLY A 53 -24.13 -4.38 13.47
C GLY A 53 -23.27 -5.58 13.03
N PRO A 54 -22.85 -5.60 11.75
CA PRO A 54 -22.09 -6.71 11.17
C PRO A 54 -20.75 -6.89 11.88
N THR A 55 -20.34 -8.14 12.00
CA THR A 55 -19.01 -8.46 12.54
C THR A 55 -17.91 -8.11 11.53
N GLN A 56 -16.68 -7.98 12.01
CA GLN A 56 -15.53 -7.77 11.14
C GLN A 56 -15.41 -8.85 10.06
N GLU A 57 -15.72 -10.11 10.40
CA GLU A 57 -15.71 -11.23 9.47
C GLU A 57 -16.77 -11.09 8.36
N ASP A 58 -17.96 -10.57 8.68
CA ASP A 58 -19.02 -10.33 7.70
C ASP A 58 -18.59 -9.27 6.67
N ILE A 59 -17.91 -8.21 7.14
CA ILE A 59 -17.39 -7.15 6.28
C ILE A 59 -16.25 -7.68 5.39
N ILE A 60 -15.32 -8.45 5.96
CA ILE A 60 -14.24 -9.09 5.21
C ILE A 60 -14.82 -10.01 4.12
N GLN A 61 -15.82 -10.80 4.46
CA GLN A 61 -16.45 -11.72 3.51
C GLN A 61 -17.19 -10.96 2.40
N ALA A 62 -17.88 -9.86 2.73
CA ALA A 62 -18.56 -9.02 1.74
C ALA A 62 -17.58 -8.41 0.73
N ILE A 63 -16.43 -7.91 1.21
CA ILE A 63 -15.37 -7.33 0.37
C ILE A 63 -14.69 -8.42 -0.47
N THR A 64 -14.41 -9.59 0.10
CA THR A 64 -13.79 -10.71 -0.60
C THR A 64 -14.69 -11.26 -1.71
N ASN A 65 -15.99 -11.34 -1.47
CA ASN A 65 -16.98 -11.80 -2.46
C ASN A 65 -17.04 -10.94 -3.72
N ILE A 66 -16.69 -9.66 -3.62
CA ILE A 66 -16.58 -8.76 -4.78
C ILE A 66 -15.18 -8.76 -5.41
N GLY A 67 -14.27 -9.62 -4.97
CA GLY A 67 -12.99 -9.90 -5.61
C GLY A 67 -11.79 -9.08 -5.12
N PHE A 68 -11.89 -8.44 -3.95
CA PHE A 68 -10.77 -7.73 -3.29
C PHE A 68 -10.18 -8.60 -2.18
N GLY A 69 -8.86 -8.49 -1.99
CA GLY A 69 -8.19 -9.10 -0.84
C GLY A 69 -8.34 -8.21 0.39
N VAL A 70 -8.57 -8.81 1.56
CA VAL A 70 -8.66 -8.09 2.84
C VAL A 70 -7.68 -8.71 3.82
N ALA A 71 -6.94 -7.88 4.54
CA ALA A 71 -6.14 -8.27 5.69
C ALA A 71 -6.60 -7.49 6.93
N GLU A 72 -6.65 -8.16 8.05
CA GLU A 72 -6.91 -7.53 9.34
C GLU A 72 -5.76 -6.60 9.70
N LEU A 73 -6.08 -5.38 10.10
CA LEU A 73 -5.15 -4.51 10.81
C LEU A 73 -5.36 -4.79 12.30
N GLN A 74 -4.42 -5.46 12.94
CA GLN A 74 -4.39 -5.53 14.40
C GLN A 74 -4.12 -4.12 14.92
N ASP A 75 -5.14 -3.49 15.50
CA ASP A 75 -5.04 -2.15 16.10
C ASP A 75 -4.35 -2.29 17.47
N THR A 76 -3.04 -2.51 17.46
CA THR A 76 -2.21 -2.53 18.69
C THR A 76 -2.01 -1.13 19.25
N GLY A 77 -2.60 -0.10 18.64
CA GLY A 77 -2.43 1.30 19.02
C GLY A 77 -1.02 1.85 18.78
N ILE A 78 -0.05 1.00 18.49
CA ILE A 78 1.33 1.38 18.19
C ILE A 78 1.52 1.33 16.67
N PRO A 79 1.95 2.43 16.02
CA PRO A 79 2.30 2.39 14.61
C PRO A 79 3.46 1.40 14.41
N THR A 80 3.17 0.22 13.88
CA THR A 80 4.18 -0.79 13.55
C THR A 80 4.42 -0.82 12.05
N ILE A 81 5.69 -1.03 11.67
CA ILE A 81 6.02 -1.27 10.28
C ILE A 81 5.53 -2.68 9.94
N ASP A 82 4.48 -2.78 9.13
CA ASP A 82 4.01 -4.05 8.63
C ASP A 82 5.02 -4.61 7.60
N THR A 83 5.98 -5.37 8.10
CA THR A 83 7.03 -5.98 7.29
C THR A 83 6.46 -6.93 6.24
N GLU A 84 5.32 -7.58 6.53
CA GLU A 84 4.66 -8.48 5.58
C GLU A 84 4.00 -7.70 4.44
N ALA A 85 3.31 -6.58 4.76
CA ALA A 85 2.71 -5.71 3.75
C ALA A 85 3.78 -5.14 2.82
N LYS A 86 4.92 -4.72 3.37
CA LYS A 86 6.07 -4.25 2.60
C LYS A 86 6.65 -5.32 1.68
N GLN A 87 6.86 -6.53 2.19
CA GLN A 87 7.35 -7.64 1.37
C GLN A 87 6.38 -8.00 0.24
N LYS A 88 5.07 -7.98 0.51
CA LYS A 88 4.03 -8.20 -0.50
C LYS A 88 4.05 -7.11 -1.56
N HIS A 89 4.18 -5.84 -1.17
CA HIS A 89 4.28 -4.71 -2.10
C HIS A 89 5.53 -4.79 -2.99
N ASP A 90 6.70 -5.09 -2.40
CA ASP A 90 7.95 -5.27 -3.15
C ASP A 90 7.88 -6.47 -4.13
N ALA A 91 7.23 -7.56 -3.72
CA ALA A 91 7.00 -8.71 -4.59
C ALA A 91 6.04 -8.37 -5.74
N GLU A 92 5.00 -7.57 -5.48
CA GLU A 92 4.07 -7.08 -6.51
C GLU A 92 4.79 -6.18 -7.51
N LEU A 93 5.59 -5.21 -7.05
CA LEU A 93 6.40 -4.33 -7.91
C LEU A 93 7.35 -5.13 -8.81
N LYS A 94 8.04 -6.14 -8.26
CA LYS A 94 8.91 -7.03 -9.04
C LYS A 94 8.13 -7.83 -10.09
N SER A 95 6.96 -8.34 -9.72
CA SER A 95 6.06 -9.07 -10.63
C SER A 95 5.56 -8.17 -11.76
N LEU A 96 5.12 -6.95 -11.46
CA LEU A 96 4.69 -5.97 -12.45
C LEU A 96 5.83 -5.58 -13.39
N MET A 97 7.02 -5.30 -12.85
CA MET A 97 8.20 -4.96 -13.66
C MET A 97 8.57 -6.10 -14.61
N THR A 98 8.54 -7.34 -14.14
CA THR A 98 8.80 -8.51 -14.98
C THR A 98 7.78 -8.61 -16.12
N LYS A 99 6.50 -8.40 -15.84
CA LYS A 99 5.44 -8.40 -16.87
C LYS A 99 5.63 -7.29 -17.88
N VAL A 100 6.02 -6.08 -17.44
CA VAL A 100 6.33 -4.94 -18.33
C VAL A 100 7.50 -5.29 -19.25
N ILE A 101 8.57 -5.86 -18.71
CA ILE A 101 9.76 -6.24 -19.48
C ILE A 101 9.38 -7.28 -20.54
N ILE A 102 8.64 -8.34 -20.18
CA ILE A 102 8.20 -9.38 -21.12
C ILE A 102 7.33 -8.77 -22.22
N ALA A 103 6.35 -7.94 -21.87
CA ALA A 103 5.47 -7.29 -22.84
C ALA A 103 6.25 -6.35 -23.77
N ALA A 104 7.18 -5.56 -23.24
CA ALA A 104 8.03 -4.66 -24.02
C ALA A 104 8.98 -5.43 -24.95
N CYS A 105 9.58 -6.54 -24.50
CA CYS A 105 10.40 -7.41 -25.34
C CYS A 105 9.64 -7.99 -26.54
N MET A 106 8.31 -8.14 -26.43
CA MET A 106 7.46 -8.57 -27.55
C MET A 106 7.04 -7.38 -28.42
N ALA A 107 6.65 -6.26 -27.80
CA ALA A 107 6.12 -5.11 -28.53
C ALA A 107 7.18 -4.30 -29.29
N VAL A 108 8.38 -4.11 -28.73
CA VAL A 108 9.46 -3.32 -29.36
C VAL A 108 9.93 -3.89 -30.71
N PRO A 109 10.22 -5.20 -30.86
CA PRO A 109 10.59 -5.74 -32.16
C PRO A 109 9.50 -5.58 -33.22
N MET A 110 8.22 -5.70 -32.83
CA MET A 110 7.09 -5.51 -33.75
C MET A 110 7.02 -4.07 -34.27
N MET A 111 7.21 -3.09 -33.38
CA MET A 111 7.26 -1.67 -33.77
C MET A 111 8.45 -1.39 -34.71
N LEU A 112 9.62 -1.94 -34.40
CA LEU A 112 10.79 -1.80 -35.27
C LEU A 112 10.55 -2.46 -36.62
N ASN A 113 9.91 -3.65 -36.66
CA ASN A 113 9.54 -4.32 -37.90
C ASN A 113 8.61 -3.47 -38.77
N MET A 114 7.60 -2.82 -38.16
CA MET A 114 6.71 -1.89 -38.86
C MET A 114 7.48 -0.71 -39.48
N ALA A 115 8.43 -0.12 -38.72
CA ALA A 115 9.27 0.98 -39.23
C ALA A 115 10.18 0.54 -40.38
N PHE A 116 10.83 -0.62 -40.25
CA PHE A 116 11.71 -1.19 -41.30
C PHE A 116 10.94 -1.65 -42.52
N HIS A 117 9.73 -2.18 -42.35
CA HIS A 117 8.89 -2.60 -43.48
C HIS A 117 8.51 -1.39 -44.38
N ARG A 118 8.29 -0.22 -43.80
CA ARG A 118 8.10 1.04 -44.57
C ARG A 118 9.33 1.45 -45.35
N MET A 119 10.54 1.02 -44.92
CA MET A 119 11.80 1.26 -45.60
C MET A 119 12.20 0.11 -46.58
N GLY A 120 11.34 -0.93 -46.72
CA GLY A 120 11.61 -2.09 -47.57
C GLY A 120 12.46 -3.20 -46.93
N TYR A 121 12.75 -3.12 -45.63
CA TYR A 121 13.60 -4.07 -44.90
C TYR A 121 12.84 -4.91 -43.84
N GLY A 122 11.54 -5.08 -43.96
CA GLY A 122 10.76 -5.87 -43.00
C GLY A 122 11.28 -7.30 -42.82
N ALA A 123 11.71 -7.64 -41.61
CA ALA A 123 12.38 -8.93 -41.32
C ALA A 123 11.45 -9.94 -40.62
N ILE A 124 10.40 -9.47 -39.90
CA ILE A 124 9.53 -10.34 -39.12
C ILE A 124 8.29 -10.66 -39.97
N PRO A 125 8.03 -11.93 -40.26
CA PRO A 125 6.81 -12.33 -40.97
C PRO A 125 5.59 -12.19 -40.04
N VAL A 126 4.39 -12.08 -40.63
CA VAL A 126 3.10 -11.91 -39.88
C VAL A 126 2.92 -13.00 -38.81
N TRP A 127 3.37 -14.24 -39.08
CA TRP A 127 3.38 -15.31 -38.10
C TRP A 127 4.22 -15.00 -36.83
N GLY A 128 5.37 -14.36 -37.04
CA GLY A 128 6.21 -13.92 -35.93
C GLY A 128 5.52 -12.87 -35.09
N GLU A 129 4.84 -11.89 -35.70
CA GLU A 129 4.05 -10.88 -35.00
C GLU A 129 2.86 -11.51 -34.23
N PHE A 130 2.18 -12.48 -34.84
CA PHE A 130 1.12 -13.25 -34.18
C PHE A 130 1.64 -13.95 -32.90
N LEU A 131 2.78 -14.64 -32.97
CA LEU A 131 3.36 -15.33 -31.81
C LEU A 131 3.76 -14.34 -30.72
N MET A 132 4.40 -13.22 -31.08
CA MET A 132 4.79 -12.18 -30.12
C MET A 132 3.57 -11.54 -29.45
N ALA A 133 2.53 -11.21 -30.24
CA ALA A 133 1.27 -10.66 -29.72
C ALA A 133 0.56 -11.67 -28.81
N THR A 134 0.58 -12.96 -29.16
CA THR A 134 0.01 -14.02 -28.32
C THR A 134 0.71 -14.09 -26.96
N VAL A 135 2.02 -14.04 -26.94
CA VAL A 135 2.80 -14.03 -25.69
C VAL A 135 2.49 -12.78 -24.88
N ALA A 136 2.46 -11.59 -25.50
CA ALA A 136 2.13 -10.35 -24.79
C ALA A 136 0.69 -10.35 -24.23
N GLN A 137 -0.27 -10.81 -25.02
CA GLN A 137 -1.70 -10.79 -24.68
C GLN A 137 -2.05 -11.81 -23.60
N PHE A 138 -1.59 -13.04 -23.70
CA PHE A 138 -1.97 -14.16 -22.83
C PHE A 138 -0.90 -14.53 -21.79
N GLY A 139 0.29 -13.92 -21.83
CA GLY A 139 1.28 -13.96 -20.76
C GLY A 139 1.05 -12.82 -19.77
N PRO A 140 1.78 -11.72 -19.89
CA PRO A 140 1.64 -10.58 -18.98
C PRO A 140 0.23 -9.95 -19.02
N GLY A 141 -0.46 -9.97 -20.15
CA GLY A 141 -1.83 -9.46 -20.31
C GLY A 141 -2.91 -10.29 -19.62
N LEU A 142 -2.63 -11.52 -19.20
CA LEU A 142 -3.62 -12.40 -18.56
C LEU A 142 -4.23 -11.80 -17.28
N VAL A 143 -3.51 -10.93 -16.58
CA VAL A 143 -4.01 -10.23 -15.40
C VAL A 143 -5.27 -9.42 -15.71
N PHE A 144 -5.31 -8.77 -16.87
CA PHE A 144 -6.49 -7.98 -17.29
C PHE A 144 -7.70 -8.88 -17.54
N TYR A 145 -7.50 -10.07 -18.14
CA TYR A 145 -8.58 -11.02 -18.37
C TYR A 145 -9.20 -11.54 -17.07
N LYS A 146 -8.35 -11.86 -16.07
CA LYS A 146 -8.83 -12.31 -14.76
C LYS A 146 -9.67 -11.23 -14.07
N ASN A 147 -9.15 -9.98 -14.06
CA ASN A 147 -9.84 -8.87 -13.43
C ASN A 147 -11.12 -8.48 -14.18
N ALA A 148 -11.09 -8.47 -15.52
CA ALA A 148 -12.26 -8.19 -16.35
C ALA A 148 -13.35 -9.24 -16.13
N TRP A 149 -12.99 -10.52 -16.05
CA TRP A 149 -13.95 -11.60 -15.78
C TRP A 149 -14.63 -11.41 -14.42
N ALA A 150 -13.85 -11.14 -13.37
CA ALA A 150 -14.38 -10.87 -12.03
C ALA A 150 -15.30 -9.63 -12.02
N ALA A 151 -14.92 -8.57 -12.76
CA ALA A 151 -15.70 -7.34 -12.86
C ALA A 151 -17.04 -7.56 -13.60
N VAL A 152 -17.02 -8.23 -14.74
CA VAL A 152 -18.26 -8.53 -15.53
C VAL A 152 -19.20 -9.42 -14.71
N ARG A 153 -18.66 -10.46 -14.03
CA ARG A 153 -19.49 -11.35 -13.22
C ARG A 153 -20.21 -10.65 -12.07
N SER A 154 -19.61 -9.55 -11.57
CA SER A 154 -20.21 -8.72 -10.52
C SER A 154 -21.00 -7.51 -11.06
N GLY A 155 -21.21 -7.44 -12.38
CA GLY A 155 -21.96 -6.35 -13.02
C GLY A 155 -21.23 -5.00 -13.06
N ALA A 156 -19.91 -4.97 -12.83
CA ALA A 156 -19.11 -3.74 -12.83
C ALA A 156 -18.35 -3.60 -14.16
N LEU A 157 -18.41 -2.41 -14.74
CA LEU A 157 -17.61 -2.04 -15.91
C LEU A 157 -16.35 -1.31 -15.42
N THR A 158 -15.21 -2.04 -15.39
CA THR A 158 -13.91 -1.50 -14.98
C THR A 158 -13.04 -1.18 -16.19
N MET A 159 -11.96 -0.43 -15.96
CA MET A 159 -10.94 -0.17 -16.98
C MET A 159 -10.40 -1.48 -17.60
N ASP A 160 -10.26 -2.54 -16.81
CA ASP A 160 -9.76 -3.83 -17.29
C ASP A 160 -10.68 -4.48 -18.33
N VAL A 161 -12.01 -4.31 -18.21
CA VAL A 161 -12.98 -4.77 -19.18
C VAL A 161 -12.78 -4.05 -20.52
N LEU A 162 -12.60 -2.73 -20.49
CA LEU A 162 -12.36 -1.93 -21.70
C LEU A 162 -11.04 -2.33 -22.39
N VAL A 163 -9.99 -2.53 -21.60
CA VAL A 163 -8.67 -2.97 -22.09
C VAL A 163 -8.77 -4.32 -22.77
N VAL A 164 -9.37 -5.32 -22.10
CA VAL A 164 -9.55 -6.66 -22.64
C VAL A 164 -10.37 -6.61 -23.92
N MET A 165 -11.45 -5.86 -23.95
CA MET A 165 -12.30 -5.73 -25.15
C MET A 165 -11.51 -5.15 -26.33
N GLY A 166 -10.82 -4.01 -26.13
CA GLY A 166 -10.06 -3.36 -27.20
C GLY A 166 -8.89 -4.21 -27.72
N THR A 167 -8.08 -4.77 -26.82
CA THR A 167 -6.93 -5.59 -27.20
C THR A 167 -7.36 -6.92 -27.85
N THR A 168 -8.43 -7.55 -27.36
CA THR A 168 -8.93 -8.80 -27.91
C THR A 168 -9.53 -8.58 -29.31
N VAL A 169 -10.28 -7.51 -29.52
CA VAL A 169 -10.82 -7.18 -30.84
C VAL A 169 -9.69 -6.94 -31.85
N ALA A 170 -8.67 -6.15 -31.49
CA ALA A 170 -7.51 -5.91 -32.35
C ALA A 170 -6.77 -7.21 -32.69
N TYR A 171 -6.55 -8.06 -31.68
CA TYR A 171 -5.89 -9.35 -31.85
C TYR A 171 -6.69 -10.31 -32.76
N LEU A 172 -8.00 -10.49 -32.49
CA LEU A 172 -8.85 -11.40 -33.27
C LEU A 172 -9.03 -10.90 -34.71
N PHE A 173 -9.20 -9.59 -34.90
CA PHE A 173 -9.29 -9.01 -36.23
C PHE A 173 -8.02 -9.23 -37.05
N SER A 174 -6.87 -9.05 -36.43
CA SER A 174 -5.58 -9.32 -37.05
C SER A 174 -5.39 -10.80 -37.38
N THR A 175 -5.81 -11.68 -36.48
CA THR A 175 -5.77 -13.13 -36.69
C THR A 175 -6.70 -13.54 -37.83
N TYR A 176 -7.90 -12.96 -37.91
CA TYR A 176 -8.81 -13.19 -39.02
C TYR A 176 -8.22 -12.77 -40.37
N ASN A 177 -7.62 -11.56 -40.46
CA ASN A 177 -6.97 -11.10 -41.67
C ASN A 177 -5.76 -11.96 -42.06
N MET A 178 -4.96 -12.38 -41.11
CA MET A 178 -3.81 -13.27 -41.35
C MET A 178 -4.25 -14.61 -41.97
N ILE A 179 -5.34 -15.20 -41.50
CA ILE A 179 -5.80 -16.54 -41.96
C ILE A 179 -6.59 -16.43 -43.28
N PHE A 180 -7.55 -15.52 -43.36
CA PHE A 180 -8.50 -15.47 -44.46
C PHE A 180 -8.16 -14.48 -45.57
N ARG A 181 -7.19 -13.57 -45.35
CA ARG A 181 -6.74 -12.57 -46.31
C ARG A 181 -5.22 -12.49 -46.41
N PRO A 182 -4.51 -13.61 -46.61
CA PRO A 182 -3.04 -13.63 -46.61
C PRO A 182 -2.41 -12.76 -47.72
N VAL A 183 -3.14 -12.48 -48.77
CA VAL A 183 -2.73 -11.60 -49.91
C VAL A 183 -2.51 -10.16 -49.45
N LEU A 184 -3.15 -9.71 -48.38
CA LEU A 184 -3.02 -8.34 -47.86
C LEU A 184 -1.69 -8.15 -47.10
N GLY A 185 -0.94 -9.23 -46.78
CA GLY A 185 0.29 -9.16 -46.04
C GLY A 185 0.07 -8.47 -44.68
N HIS A 186 0.84 -7.42 -44.41
CA HIS A 186 0.72 -6.63 -43.16
C HIS A 186 -0.42 -5.62 -43.15
N VAL A 187 -1.18 -5.45 -44.26
CA VAL A 187 -2.28 -4.50 -44.31
C VAL A 187 -3.47 -5.01 -43.51
N GLY A 188 -3.93 -4.20 -42.54
CA GLY A 188 -5.03 -4.58 -41.65
C GLY A 188 -4.63 -5.52 -40.52
N ILE A 189 -3.33 -5.60 -40.21
CA ILE A 189 -2.76 -6.30 -39.06
C ILE A 189 -2.50 -5.27 -37.95
N TYR A 190 -2.96 -5.55 -36.73
CA TYR A 190 -2.86 -4.68 -35.54
C TYR A 190 -2.30 -5.44 -34.34
N PHE A 191 -1.47 -6.44 -34.56
CA PHE A 191 -0.84 -7.21 -33.49
C PHE A 191 0.03 -6.34 -32.60
N GLU A 192 0.81 -5.43 -33.23
CA GLU A 192 1.64 -4.47 -32.52
C GLU A 192 0.79 -3.53 -31.65
N THR A 193 -0.37 -3.08 -32.13
CA THR A 193 -1.27 -2.19 -31.39
C THR A 193 -1.76 -2.88 -30.11
N SER A 194 -2.19 -4.15 -30.21
CA SER A 194 -2.61 -4.94 -29.06
C SER A 194 -1.47 -5.11 -28.04
N ALA A 195 -0.25 -5.47 -28.50
CA ALA A 195 0.90 -5.65 -27.63
C ALA A 195 1.34 -4.36 -26.94
N TRP A 196 1.32 -3.22 -27.66
CA TRP A 196 1.64 -1.91 -27.10
C TRP A 196 0.62 -1.46 -26.07
N LEU A 197 -0.67 -1.66 -26.33
CA LEU A 197 -1.72 -1.33 -25.35
C LEU A 197 -1.50 -2.07 -24.03
N VAL A 198 -1.26 -3.38 -24.09
CA VAL A 198 -0.94 -4.20 -22.90
C VAL A 198 0.31 -3.66 -22.20
N THR A 199 1.37 -3.35 -22.97
CA THR A 199 2.64 -2.85 -22.42
C THR A 199 2.47 -1.51 -21.69
N PHE A 200 1.80 -0.54 -22.33
CA PHE A 200 1.61 0.79 -21.73
C PHE A 200 0.73 0.76 -20.48
N ILE A 201 -0.31 -0.07 -20.48
CA ILE A 201 -1.18 -0.18 -19.31
C ILE A 201 -0.46 -0.86 -18.14
N LEU A 202 0.35 -1.91 -18.42
CA LEU A 202 1.20 -2.53 -17.40
C LEU A 202 2.24 -1.56 -16.87
N LEU A 203 2.85 -0.75 -17.74
CA LEU A 203 3.79 0.30 -17.34
C LEU A 203 3.11 1.34 -16.46
N GLY A 204 1.90 1.78 -16.84
CA GLY A 204 1.11 2.70 -16.03
C GLY A 204 0.83 2.14 -14.63
N ARG A 205 0.42 0.88 -14.51
CA ARG A 205 0.22 0.20 -13.23
C ARG A 205 1.50 0.09 -12.40
N TYR A 206 2.62 -0.22 -13.05
CA TYR A 206 3.92 -0.25 -12.36
C TYR A 206 4.30 1.12 -11.81
N LEU A 207 4.14 2.19 -12.60
CA LEU A 207 4.44 3.56 -12.17
C LEU A 207 3.51 4.01 -11.03
N GLU A 208 2.23 3.65 -11.10
CA GLU A 208 1.26 3.91 -10.04
C GLU A 208 1.64 3.19 -8.74
N ALA A 209 1.88 1.88 -8.79
CA ALA A 209 2.30 1.10 -7.62
C ALA A 209 3.60 1.64 -7.00
N ARG A 210 4.57 2.02 -7.84
CA ARG A 210 5.82 2.63 -7.38
C ARG A 210 5.60 4.00 -6.72
N ALA A 211 4.67 4.81 -7.24
CA ALA A 211 4.36 6.12 -6.66
C ALA A 211 3.68 5.97 -5.29
N LYS A 212 2.75 5.02 -5.15
CA LYS A 212 2.09 4.69 -3.87
C LYS A 212 3.12 4.26 -2.80
N GLY A 213 4.09 3.41 -3.15
CA GLY A 213 5.11 2.94 -2.20
C GLY A 213 5.99 4.06 -1.62
N ARG A 214 6.28 5.12 -2.38
CA ARG A 214 7.07 6.26 -1.89
C ARG A 214 6.36 7.05 -0.79
N THR A 215 5.06 7.09 -0.80
CA THR A 215 4.24 7.78 0.19
C THR A 215 4.30 7.05 1.54
N SER A 216 4.26 5.71 1.52
CA SER A 216 4.42 4.88 2.72
C SER A 216 5.83 4.95 3.31
N GLU A 217 6.88 5.12 2.49
CA GLU A 217 8.27 5.21 2.97
C GLU A 217 8.51 6.40 3.92
N ALA A 218 7.83 7.53 3.72
CA ALA A 218 7.94 8.68 4.60
C ALA A 218 7.33 8.39 5.99
N ILE A 219 6.19 7.72 6.04
CA ILE A 219 5.55 7.28 7.29
C ILE A 219 6.40 6.22 7.98
N GLU A 220 6.93 5.25 7.24
CA GLU A 220 7.84 4.24 7.78
C GLU A 220 9.08 4.85 8.46
N LYS A 221 9.64 5.91 7.89
CA LYS A 221 10.77 6.63 8.49
C LYS A 221 10.38 7.28 9.82
N LEU A 222 9.17 7.81 9.95
CA LEU A 222 8.67 8.36 11.22
C LEU A 222 8.47 7.25 12.24
N ILE A 223 7.85 6.13 11.85
CA ILE A 223 7.67 4.97 12.74
C ILE A 223 9.03 4.39 13.16
N GLY A 224 10.02 4.35 12.28
CA GLY A 224 11.39 3.92 12.57
C GLY A 224 12.15 4.79 13.60
N LEU A 225 11.62 5.96 13.95
CA LEU A 225 12.15 6.76 15.06
C LEU A 225 11.80 6.17 16.43
N GLN A 226 10.76 5.35 16.53
CA GLN A 226 10.29 4.75 17.79
C GLN A 226 11.33 3.80 18.40
N ALA A 227 11.37 3.71 19.73
CA ALA A 227 12.10 2.66 20.42
C ALA A 227 11.38 1.31 20.22
N HIS A 228 12.13 0.21 20.23
CA HIS A 228 11.56 -1.15 20.14
C HIS A 228 11.32 -1.76 21.50
N THR A 229 12.14 -1.40 22.50
CA THR A 229 12.11 -1.90 23.87
C THR A 229 12.17 -0.74 24.84
N ALA A 230 11.73 -0.98 26.07
CA ALA A 230 11.83 -0.05 27.21
C ALA A 230 12.37 -0.77 28.42
N HIS A 231 13.15 -0.07 29.26
CA HIS A 231 13.64 -0.58 30.55
C HIS A 231 12.61 -0.23 31.63
N VAL A 232 11.73 -1.15 31.97
CA VAL A 232 10.63 -0.95 32.93
C VAL A 232 11.01 -1.46 34.29
N LEU A 233 10.72 -0.71 35.36
CA LEU A 233 10.91 -1.13 36.74
C LEU A 233 9.86 -2.19 37.13
N ARG A 234 10.30 -3.42 37.34
CA ARG A 234 9.46 -4.54 37.81
C ARG A 234 10.16 -5.17 39.02
N ASP A 235 9.44 -5.34 40.11
CA ASP A 235 9.95 -6.00 41.34
C ASP A 235 11.29 -5.42 41.88
N GLY A 236 11.54 -4.12 41.69
CA GLY A 236 12.72 -3.42 42.15
C GLY A 236 13.96 -3.51 41.22
N ALA A 237 13.82 -4.10 40.02
CA ALA A 237 14.85 -4.15 38.99
C ALA A 237 14.32 -3.64 37.64
N PHE A 238 15.17 -3.02 36.82
CA PHE A 238 14.82 -2.65 35.46
C PHE A 238 14.95 -3.85 34.54
N VAL A 239 13.87 -4.15 33.83
CA VAL A 239 13.77 -5.29 32.90
C VAL A 239 13.41 -4.76 31.52
N ASP A 240 14.05 -5.32 30.50
CA ASP A 240 13.75 -4.99 29.10
C ASP A 240 12.44 -5.63 28.69
N VAL A 241 11.48 -4.80 28.30
CA VAL A 241 10.19 -5.24 27.77
C VAL A 241 9.95 -4.64 26.39
N PRO A 242 9.25 -5.34 25.51
CA PRO A 242 8.75 -4.76 24.27
C PRO A 242 7.87 -3.53 24.56
N LEU A 243 7.89 -2.55 23.63
CA LEU A 243 7.19 -1.27 23.86
C LEU A 243 5.66 -1.44 24.00
N ASP A 244 5.09 -2.47 23.40
CA ASP A 244 3.67 -2.83 23.48
C ASP A 244 3.22 -3.37 24.85
N GLN A 245 4.19 -3.70 25.72
CA GLN A 245 3.95 -4.16 27.09
C GLN A 245 4.15 -3.06 28.15
N VAL A 246 4.45 -1.83 27.72
CA VAL A 246 4.53 -0.68 28.62
C VAL A 246 3.12 -0.22 28.97
N GLU A 247 2.85 -0.06 30.26
CA GLU A 247 1.57 0.39 30.79
C GLU A 247 1.63 1.85 31.26
N HIS A 248 0.45 2.47 31.45
CA HIS A 248 0.36 3.78 32.08
C HIS A 248 0.92 3.73 33.49
N ASP A 249 1.59 4.81 33.89
CA ASP A 249 2.22 4.98 35.20
C ASP A 249 3.46 4.09 35.43
N ASP A 250 3.91 3.32 34.45
CA ASP A 250 5.18 2.58 34.54
C ASP A 250 6.36 3.52 34.74
N VAL A 251 7.30 3.08 35.58
CA VAL A 251 8.58 3.77 35.77
C VAL A 251 9.62 3.19 34.82
N LEU A 252 10.14 4.04 33.95
CA LEU A 252 11.07 3.68 32.89
C LEU A 252 12.45 4.31 33.14
N GLU A 253 13.53 3.58 32.88
CA GLU A 253 14.87 4.11 32.82
C GLU A 253 15.26 4.40 31.38
N VAL A 254 15.85 5.59 31.13
CA VAL A 254 16.36 5.97 29.80
C VAL A 254 17.84 6.33 29.94
N ARG A 255 18.70 5.52 29.34
CA ARG A 255 20.14 5.67 29.40
C ARG A 255 20.68 6.58 28.31
N SER A 256 21.89 7.08 28.46
CA SER A 256 22.58 7.86 27.43
C SER A 256 22.69 7.08 26.13
N GLY A 257 22.33 7.71 25.00
CA GLY A 257 22.31 7.11 23.66
C GLY A 257 21.04 6.35 23.32
N GLU A 258 20.10 6.23 24.26
CA GLU A 258 18.83 5.53 24.03
C GLU A 258 17.72 6.49 23.62
N LYS A 259 16.74 5.97 22.92
CA LYS A 259 15.51 6.70 22.59
C LYS A 259 14.56 6.66 23.78
N VAL A 260 13.89 7.77 24.05
CA VAL A 260 12.78 7.84 24.99
C VAL A 260 11.64 6.95 24.45
N PRO A 261 11.16 5.95 25.23
CA PRO A 261 10.23 4.96 24.68
C PRO A 261 8.83 5.50 24.47
N VAL A 262 8.30 6.28 25.40
CA VAL A 262 6.93 6.82 25.41
C VAL A 262 6.93 8.26 25.91
N ASP A 263 5.80 8.97 25.80
CA ASP A 263 5.69 10.32 26.40
C ASP A 263 5.48 10.22 27.91
N GLY A 264 6.10 11.14 28.66
CA GLY A 264 5.97 11.13 30.10
C GLY A 264 6.70 12.28 30.78
N THR A 265 6.93 12.13 32.08
CA THR A 265 7.57 13.13 32.95
C THR A 265 8.76 12.53 33.68
N VAL A 266 9.85 13.28 33.78
CA VAL A 266 11.08 12.86 34.49
C VAL A 266 10.82 12.78 35.99
N LEU A 267 11.09 11.63 36.61
CA LEU A 267 10.98 11.41 38.06
C LEU A 267 12.29 11.67 38.80
N SER A 268 13.43 11.27 38.22
CA SER A 268 14.75 11.47 38.83
C SER A 268 15.85 11.53 37.78
N GLY A 269 16.96 12.13 38.10
CA GLY A 269 18.07 12.32 37.17
C GLY A 269 17.99 13.64 36.41
N ALA A 270 18.99 13.85 35.54
CA ALA A 270 19.02 14.96 34.62
C ALA A 270 19.76 14.56 33.33
N SER A 271 19.36 15.08 32.21
CA SER A 271 19.98 14.79 30.93
C SER A 271 19.72 15.89 29.90
N THR A 272 20.37 15.77 28.76
CA THR A 272 20.12 16.58 27.57
C THR A 272 19.50 15.66 26.51
N VAL A 273 18.35 16.07 25.96
CA VAL A 273 17.57 15.29 25.01
C VAL A 273 17.52 16.03 23.69
N ASP A 274 17.80 15.32 22.60
CA ASP A 274 17.63 15.81 21.23
C ASP A 274 16.19 15.56 20.77
N GLU A 275 15.45 16.63 20.62
CA GLU A 275 14.05 16.63 20.15
C GLU A 275 13.94 17.07 18.66
N SER A 276 15.06 17.27 17.97
CA SER A 276 15.11 17.86 16.61
C SER A 276 14.30 17.07 15.58
N MET A 277 14.17 15.76 15.75
CA MET A 277 13.41 14.91 14.86
C MET A 277 11.89 15.19 14.90
N LEU A 278 11.39 15.78 15.99
CA LEU A 278 9.97 16.10 16.16
C LEU A 278 9.71 17.60 16.05
N THR A 279 10.60 18.43 16.62
CA THR A 279 10.43 19.90 16.68
C THR A 279 11.07 20.63 15.51
N GLY A 280 12.09 20.03 14.89
CA GLY A 280 12.96 20.67 13.88
C GLY A 280 14.03 21.59 14.46
N GLU A 281 14.08 21.78 15.79
CA GLU A 281 15.08 22.62 16.47
C GLU A 281 16.36 21.82 16.76
N SER A 282 17.50 22.26 16.24
CA SER A 282 18.77 21.53 16.35
C SER A 282 19.44 21.61 17.72
N MET A 283 18.96 22.49 18.63
CA MET A 283 19.54 22.65 19.96
C MET A 283 18.94 21.62 20.92
N PRO A 284 19.77 20.75 21.52
CA PRO A 284 19.30 19.81 22.55
C PRO A 284 18.74 20.53 23.77
N VAL A 285 17.74 19.94 24.39
CA VAL A 285 16.99 20.51 25.52
C VAL A 285 17.40 19.83 26.82
N GLU A 286 17.75 20.63 27.84
CA GLU A 286 18.01 20.10 29.18
C GLU A 286 16.71 19.64 29.85
N LYS A 287 16.73 18.42 30.39
CA LYS A 287 15.63 17.81 31.14
C LYS A 287 16.07 17.53 32.58
N SER A 288 15.26 17.96 33.52
CA SER A 288 15.40 17.72 34.95
C SER A 288 14.13 17.13 35.52
N VAL A 289 14.09 16.89 36.82
CA VAL A 289 12.89 16.40 37.52
C VAL A 289 11.70 17.31 37.18
N ASP A 290 10.54 16.69 36.97
CA ASP A 290 9.26 17.29 36.52
C ASP A 290 9.27 17.85 35.07
N SER A 291 10.35 17.67 34.31
CA SER A 291 10.38 18.05 32.89
C SER A 291 9.60 17.03 32.04
N PRO A 292 8.74 17.49 31.08
CA PRO A 292 8.12 16.59 30.15
C PRO A 292 9.14 16.07 29.14
N VAL A 293 9.02 14.79 28.76
CA VAL A 293 9.80 14.13 27.72
C VAL A 293 8.88 13.50 26.70
N VAL A 294 9.30 13.52 25.46
CA VAL A 294 8.50 13.04 24.33
C VAL A 294 9.12 11.74 23.79
N GLY A 295 8.30 10.74 23.58
CA GLY A 295 8.71 9.47 22.97
C GLY A 295 9.39 9.66 21.62
N SER A 296 10.34 8.78 21.31
CA SER A 296 11.14 8.79 20.09
C SER A 296 12.22 9.88 19.99
N THR A 297 12.37 10.72 21.01
CA THR A 297 13.50 11.65 21.13
C THR A 297 14.75 10.91 21.64
N LEU A 298 15.94 11.46 21.41
CA LEU A 298 17.21 10.80 21.73
C LEU A 298 17.84 11.37 23.00
N ASN A 299 18.06 10.54 24.00
CA ASN A 299 18.79 10.91 25.21
C ASN A 299 20.30 10.98 24.92
N LEU A 300 20.91 12.16 25.01
CA LEU A 300 22.32 12.35 24.59
C LEU A 300 23.33 12.07 25.72
N THR A 301 23.04 12.51 26.94
CA THR A 301 24.04 12.50 28.03
C THR A 301 23.56 11.64 29.18
N GLY A 302 23.28 12.08 30.33
CA GLY A 302 22.94 11.36 31.55
C GLY A 302 21.94 10.19 31.43
N THR A 303 21.59 9.67 32.59
CA THR A 303 20.53 8.67 32.75
C THR A 303 19.45 9.31 33.62
N PHE A 304 18.18 9.10 33.23
CA PHE A 304 17.04 9.56 34.02
C PHE A 304 15.96 8.48 34.09
N THR A 305 15.16 8.54 35.15
CA THR A 305 13.93 7.75 35.22
C THR A 305 12.74 8.64 34.90
N MET A 306 11.76 8.09 34.25
CA MET A 306 10.54 8.78 33.85
C MET A 306 9.30 7.95 34.19
N LYS A 307 8.16 8.62 34.30
CA LYS A 307 6.84 8.02 34.41
C LYS A 307 6.17 8.01 33.04
N ALA A 308 5.63 6.89 32.60
CA ALA A 308 4.88 6.79 31.37
C ALA A 308 3.50 7.43 31.54
N GLU A 309 3.17 8.45 30.73
CA GLU A 309 1.88 9.15 30.80
C GLU A 309 1.02 8.89 29.55
N LYS A 310 1.64 8.79 28.37
CA LYS A 310 0.94 8.49 27.10
C LYS A 310 1.64 7.36 26.41
N ILE A 311 0.89 6.31 26.10
CA ILE A 311 1.39 5.09 25.50
C ILE A 311 0.68 4.82 24.17
N GLY A 312 1.26 3.97 23.33
CA GLY A 312 0.65 3.52 22.09
C GLY A 312 0.18 4.67 21.18
N GLY A 313 -1.09 4.66 20.84
CA GLY A 313 -1.72 5.65 19.96
C GLY A 313 -1.88 7.06 20.56
N GLU A 314 -1.66 7.23 21.86
CA GLU A 314 -1.81 8.52 22.54
C GLU A 314 -0.54 9.37 22.46
N THR A 315 0.61 8.79 22.09
CA THR A 315 1.88 9.50 21.99
C THR A 315 1.85 10.60 20.93
N VAL A 316 2.72 11.61 21.10
CA VAL A 316 2.85 12.70 20.12
C VAL A 316 3.22 12.17 18.75
N LEU A 317 4.16 11.21 18.67
CA LEU A 317 4.55 10.60 17.41
C LEU A 317 3.37 9.87 16.72
N ALA A 318 2.59 9.08 17.47
CA ALA A 318 1.43 8.38 16.93
C ALA A 318 0.38 9.36 16.37
N LYS A 319 0.15 10.49 17.06
CA LYS A 319 -0.75 11.55 16.58
C LYS A 319 -0.22 12.21 15.30
N ILE A 320 1.09 12.48 15.21
CA ILE A 320 1.72 13.02 14.00
C ILE A 320 1.53 12.04 12.83
N VAL A 321 1.80 10.75 13.03
CA VAL A 321 1.59 9.71 12.01
C VAL A 321 0.13 9.69 11.55
N LYS A 322 -0.82 9.72 12.48
CA LYS A 322 -2.27 9.74 12.17
C LYS A 322 -2.68 10.97 11.36
N VAL A 323 -2.16 12.16 11.71
CA VAL A 323 -2.43 13.41 10.97
C VAL A 323 -1.84 13.35 9.55
N VAL A 324 -0.62 12.82 9.40
CA VAL A 324 0.01 12.65 8.08
C VAL A 324 -0.77 11.65 7.23
N GLU A 325 -1.20 10.53 7.80
CA GLU A 325 -2.08 9.57 7.12
C GLU A 325 -3.38 10.22 6.67
N GLN A 326 -4.04 11.00 7.54
CA GLN A 326 -5.27 11.71 7.20
C GLN A 326 -5.07 12.77 6.11
N ALA A 327 -3.98 13.53 6.15
CA ALA A 327 -3.67 14.53 5.14
C ALA A 327 -3.41 13.92 3.75
N GLN A 328 -2.90 12.70 3.69
CA GLN A 328 -2.73 11.95 2.45
C GLN A 328 -4.04 11.38 1.90
N THR A 329 -5.10 11.40 2.72
CA THR A 329 -6.42 10.83 2.39
C THR A 329 -7.44 11.89 1.98
N SER A 330 -7.08 13.17 2.10
CA SER A 330 -7.90 14.33 1.71
C SER A 330 -7.56 14.78 0.30
#